data_4761ffcb67cf631e9bfe0bd21c7f4571
#
_entry.id   4761ffcb67cf631e9bfe0bd21c7f4571
#
_cell.length_a   1.000
_cell.length_b   1.000
_cell.length_c   1.000
_cell.angle_alpha   90.00
_cell.angle_beta   90.00
_cell.angle_gamma   90.00
#
_symmetry.space_group_name_H-M   'P 1'
#
loop_
_entity.id
_entity.type
_entity.pdbx_description
1 polymer ?
#
loop_
_entity_poly.entity_id
_entity_poly.type
_entity_poly.pdbx_seq_one_letter_code
_entity_poly.pdbx_strand_id
1 'polypeptide(L)'
;MNKIYTVNHYTFIDKIVIKKRQEMCDIINEELSDYIIQDALDIGSTNDLDNKSSNYLIRNLKNIKIYKSISDQVISNNFFSKCLTKSITKNFSYDEIQSMKSDVVISNATIEHVGSFEQQKKMIENMLLLTKKYFIITTPNRYHPLDFHTKLPILHWFPKKIHRKLLKLLRLEFFSKEDNLNLLSKKDLIKLLASVRVNNFKIFDISLLGFKSNLIVIGKVEQ
;
A
#
# COMPACT_ATOMS: atom_id res chain seq x y z
N MET A 1 2.48 17.75 -12.31
CA MET A 1 3.61 17.96 -11.37
C MET A 1 4.12 16.59 -10.97
N ASN A 2 5.23 16.14 -11.54
CA ASN A 2 5.76 14.79 -11.31
C ASN A 2 6.20 14.64 -9.86
N LYS A 3 5.50 13.80 -9.09
CA LYS A 3 5.93 13.40 -7.75
C LYS A 3 7.10 12.43 -7.91
N ILE A 4 8.34 12.95 -7.85
CA ILE A 4 9.54 12.12 -7.92
C ILE A 4 9.78 11.53 -6.52
N TYR A 5 9.45 10.26 -6.35
CA TYR A 5 9.80 9.46 -5.16
C TYR A 5 11.14 8.72 -5.34
N THR A 6 12.12 9.35 -6.01
CA THR A 6 13.43 8.74 -6.22
C THR A 6 14.38 9.15 -5.10
N VAL A 7 14.86 8.17 -4.34
CA VAL A 7 15.98 8.33 -3.41
C VAL A 7 17.21 7.70 -4.06
N ASN A 8 18.09 8.52 -4.59
CA ASN A 8 19.41 8.10 -5.08
C ASN A 8 20.38 8.04 -3.88
N HIS A 9 20.75 6.88 -3.46
CA HIS A 9 21.91 6.36 -2.72
C HIS A 9 21.49 5.26 -1.75
N TYR A 10 22.10 4.08 -1.91
CA TYR A 10 21.86 2.91 -1.06
C TYR A 10 22.45 3.13 0.33
N THR A 11 21.65 3.70 1.21
CA THR A 11 22.03 4.06 2.58
C THR A 11 21.80 2.88 3.53
N PHE A 12 22.33 2.97 4.75
CA PHE A 12 22.01 2.03 5.82
C PHE A 12 20.49 1.93 6.08
N ILE A 13 19.78 3.03 5.91
CA ILE A 13 18.31 3.11 6.03
C ILE A 13 17.64 2.24 4.96
N ASP A 14 18.13 2.26 3.72
CA ASP A 14 17.58 1.44 2.64
C ASP A 14 17.72 -0.05 2.90
N LYS A 15 18.82 -0.47 3.52
CA LYS A 15 19.01 -1.86 3.95
C LYS A 15 17.96 -2.29 4.98
N ILE A 16 17.66 -1.42 5.94
CA ILE A 16 16.62 -1.66 6.95
C ILE A 16 15.24 -1.76 6.28
N VAL A 17 14.93 -0.82 5.39
CA VAL A 17 13.66 -0.80 4.63
C VAL A 17 13.49 -2.09 3.83
N ILE A 18 14.52 -2.50 3.08
CA ILE A 18 14.49 -3.75 2.30
C ILE A 18 14.31 -4.97 3.20
N LYS A 19 15.05 -5.04 4.33
CA LYS A 19 14.89 -6.14 5.29
C LYS A 19 13.44 -6.22 5.80
N LYS A 20 12.82 -5.08 6.14
CA LYS A 20 11.42 -5.07 6.59
C LYS A 20 10.43 -5.43 5.49
N ARG A 21 10.68 -5.04 4.25
CA ARG A 21 9.89 -5.48 3.10
C ARG A 21 10.06 -6.97 2.82
N GLN A 22 11.25 -7.52 3.04
CA GLN A 22 11.46 -8.97 2.95
C GLN A 22 10.63 -9.71 4.02
N GLU A 23 10.65 -9.26 5.27
CA GLU A 23 9.80 -9.83 6.34
C GLU A 23 8.30 -9.80 5.96
N MET A 24 7.84 -8.70 5.33
CA MET A 24 6.46 -8.62 4.81
C MET A 24 6.21 -9.66 3.71
N CYS A 25 7.13 -9.79 2.75
CA CYS A 25 7.03 -10.77 1.67
C CYS A 25 6.99 -12.20 2.19
N ASP A 26 7.80 -12.51 3.19
CA ASP A 26 7.86 -13.84 3.78
C ASP A 26 6.50 -14.22 4.41
N ILE A 27 5.91 -13.31 5.20
CA ILE A 27 4.56 -13.49 5.76
C ILE A 27 3.52 -13.67 4.66
N ILE A 28 3.54 -12.82 3.62
CA ILE A 28 2.57 -12.89 2.52
C ILE A 28 2.73 -14.21 1.76
N ASN A 29 3.95 -14.60 1.43
CA ASN A 29 4.22 -15.85 0.72
C ASN A 29 3.85 -17.08 1.55
N GLU A 30 4.03 -17.06 2.87
CA GLU A 30 3.60 -18.12 3.79
C GLU A 30 2.07 -18.24 3.81
N GLU A 31 1.35 -17.13 3.97
CA GLU A 31 -0.11 -17.11 3.98
C GLU A 31 -0.75 -17.52 2.64
N LEU A 32 -0.02 -17.36 1.54
CA LEU A 32 -0.47 -17.76 0.20
C LEU A 32 0.04 -19.13 -0.24
N SER A 33 0.91 -19.81 0.53
CA SER A 33 1.64 -21.02 0.12
C SER A 33 0.74 -22.19 -0.29
N ASP A 34 -0.40 -22.34 0.38
CA ASP A 34 -1.34 -23.46 0.15
C ASP A 34 -2.28 -23.18 -1.03
N TYR A 35 -2.13 -22.07 -1.73
CA TYR A 35 -3.05 -21.65 -2.77
C TYR A 35 -2.38 -21.53 -4.14
N ILE A 36 -3.11 -21.97 -5.17
CA ILE A 36 -2.68 -21.75 -6.55
C ILE A 36 -3.03 -20.33 -6.95
N ILE A 37 -2.02 -19.48 -7.05
CA ILE A 37 -2.12 -18.07 -7.47
C ILE A 37 -1.47 -17.95 -8.84
N GLN A 38 -2.23 -17.52 -9.86
CA GLN A 38 -1.72 -17.39 -11.22
C GLN A 38 -1.35 -15.95 -11.56
N ASP A 39 -2.19 -15.00 -11.15
CA ASP A 39 -2.00 -13.60 -11.48
C ASP A 39 -2.11 -12.68 -10.25
N ALA A 40 -1.33 -11.60 -10.26
CA ALA A 40 -1.33 -10.60 -9.22
C ALA A 40 -1.46 -9.18 -9.83
N LEU A 41 -2.22 -8.32 -9.15
CA LEU A 41 -2.40 -6.92 -9.48
C LEU A 41 -1.80 -6.05 -8.38
N ASP A 42 -0.89 -5.16 -8.76
CA ASP A 42 -0.32 -4.14 -7.87
C ASP A 42 -1.04 -2.80 -8.01
N ILE A 43 -1.43 -2.23 -6.88
CA ILE A 43 -2.10 -0.92 -6.80
C ILE A 43 -1.11 0.12 -6.28
N GLY A 44 -0.86 1.15 -7.09
CA GLY A 44 0.09 2.21 -6.76
C GLY A 44 1.52 1.90 -7.18
N SER A 45 1.68 1.08 -8.23
CA SER A 45 2.98 0.76 -8.82
C SER A 45 3.73 2.01 -9.27
N THR A 46 5.04 1.95 -9.22
CA THR A 46 5.94 2.98 -9.77
C THR A 46 6.67 2.46 -11.00
N ASN A 47 7.10 3.38 -11.86
CA ASN A 47 7.84 3.02 -13.09
C ASN A 47 9.31 2.66 -12.82
N ASP A 48 9.81 2.99 -11.64
CA ASP A 48 11.19 2.76 -11.24
C ASP A 48 11.42 1.28 -10.89
N LEU A 49 12.20 0.57 -11.69
CA LEU A 49 12.67 -0.81 -11.44
C LEU A 49 14.12 -0.86 -10.96
N ASP A 50 14.88 0.22 -11.10
CA ASP A 50 16.30 0.27 -10.72
C ASP A 50 16.46 0.33 -9.21
N ASN A 51 15.54 1.00 -8.54
CA ASN A 51 15.48 1.00 -7.09
C ASN A 51 14.97 -0.34 -6.58
N LYS A 52 15.82 -1.07 -5.86
CA LYS A 52 15.50 -2.38 -5.28
C LYS A 52 14.29 -2.35 -4.33
N SER A 53 13.95 -1.19 -3.79
CA SER A 53 12.81 -1.04 -2.90
C SER A 53 11.48 -0.77 -3.63
N SER A 54 11.52 -0.31 -4.89
CA SER A 54 10.32 -0.02 -5.68
C SER A 54 9.58 -1.29 -6.07
N ASN A 55 8.27 -1.27 -5.97
CA ASN A 55 7.39 -2.40 -6.27
C ASN A 55 7.83 -3.71 -5.58
N TYR A 56 8.50 -3.59 -4.40
CA TYR A 56 9.22 -4.70 -3.77
C TYR A 56 8.32 -5.91 -3.52
N LEU A 57 7.14 -5.72 -2.94
CA LEU A 57 6.26 -6.83 -2.56
C LEU A 57 5.80 -7.60 -3.80
N ILE A 58 5.26 -6.91 -4.82
CA ILE A 58 4.77 -7.57 -6.03
C ILE A 58 5.88 -8.31 -6.79
N ARG A 59 7.12 -7.78 -6.79
CA ARG A 59 8.28 -8.39 -7.45
C ARG A 59 8.81 -9.63 -6.75
N ASN A 60 8.47 -9.84 -5.47
CA ASN A 60 8.96 -10.94 -4.63
C ASN A 60 7.84 -11.89 -4.19
N LEU A 61 6.63 -11.75 -4.72
CA LEU A 61 5.59 -12.78 -4.59
C LEU A 61 6.03 -14.04 -5.36
N LYS A 62 5.89 -15.19 -4.68
CA LYS A 62 6.28 -16.48 -5.26
C LYS A 62 5.15 -17.07 -6.11
N ASN A 63 5.53 -17.87 -7.10
CA ASN A 63 4.61 -18.66 -7.94
C ASN A 63 3.60 -17.86 -8.77
N ILE A 64 3.85 -16.56 -9.00
CA ILE A 64 3.03 -15.70 -9.86
C ILE A 64 3.55 -15.75 -11.29
N LYS A 65 2.64 -15.93 -12.26
CA LYS A 65 2.97 -15.97 -13.70
C LYS A 65 2.67 -14.65 -14.42
N ILE A 66 1.64 -13.94 -13.98
CA ILE A 66 1.15 -12.74 -14.64
C ILE A 66 1.06 -11.61 -13.62
N TYR A 67 1.73 -10.50 -13.92
CA TYR A 67 1.71 -9.29 -13.11
C TYR A 67 0.98 -8.18 -13.84
N LYS A 68 0.05 -7.52 -13.16
CA LYS A 68 -0.73 -6.38 -13.65
C LYS A 68 -0.51 -5.17 -12.74
N SER A 69 -0.80 -3.98 -13.23
CA SER A 69 -0.63 -2.73 -12.49
C SER A 69 -1.79 -1.77 -12.68
N ILE A 70 -2.23 -1.13 -11.60
CA ILE A 70 -3.05 0.09 -11.62
C ILE A 70 -2.29 1.18 -10.89
N SER A 71 -2.07 2.31 -11.55
CA SER A 71 -1.35 3.46 -10.99
C SER A 71 -1.94 4.76 -11.54
N ASP A 72 -1.84 5.86 -10.80
CA ASP A 72 -2.12 7.21 -11.30
C ASP A 72 -1.01 7.75 -12.20
N GLN A 73 0.10 7.02 -12.31
CA GLN A 73 1.23 7.30 -13.20
C GLN A 73 1.24 6.33 -14.38
N VAL A 74 1.77 6.78 -15.51
CA VAL A 74 2.01 5.91 -16.66
C VAL A 74 3.13 4.93 -16.33
N ILE A 75 2.83 3.64 -16.38
CA ILE A 75 3.79 2.56 -16.19
C ILE A 75 4.21 2.05 -17.56
N SER A 76 5.49 2.20 -17.88
CA SER A 76 6.09 1.82 -19.17
C SER A 76 7.16 0.72 -19.07
N ASN A 77 7.38 0.17 -17.87
CA ASN A 77 8.34 -0.93 -17.70
C ASN A 77 7.73 -2.28 -18.15
N ASN A 78 8.60 -3.20 -18.52
CA ASN A 78 8.22 -4.53 -19.05
C ASN A 78 7.92 -5.58 -17.96
N PHE A 79 7.92 -5.19 -16.69
CA PHE A 79 7.61 -6.12 -15.60
C PHE A 79 6.12 -6.49 -15.57
N PHE A 80 5.27 -5.52 -15.85
CA PHE A 80 3.82 -5.73 -15.85
C PHE A 80 3.33 -6.09 -17.25
N SER A 81 2.59 -7.18 -17.37
CA SER A 81 1.97 -7.63 -18.63
C SER A 81 0.81 -6.74 -19.05
N LYS A 82 0.17 -6.07 -18.09
CA LYS A 82 -0.93 -5.14 -18.33
C LYS A 82 -0.91 -4.00 -17.31
N CYS A 83 -1.05 -2.78 -17.81
CA CYS A 83 -1.08 -1.57 -16.98
C CYS A 83 -2.35 -0.77 -17.29
N LEU A 84 -2.97 -0.22 -16.24
CA LEU A 84 -4.06 0.72 -16.34
C LEU A 84 -3.70 2.01 -15.61
N THR A 85 -3.60 3.12 -16.34
CA THR A 85 -3.32 4.44 -15.75
C THR A 85 -4.62 5.04 -15.25
N LYS A 86 -4.88 4.86 -13.95
CA LYS A 86 -6.11 5.33 -13.31
C LYS A 86 -5.91 5.39 -11.78
N SER A 87 -6.48 6.41 -11.15
CA SER A 87 -6.53 6.43 -9.67
C SER A 87 -7.45 5.33 -9.16
N ILE A 88 -6.98 4.59 -8.17
CA ILE A 88 -7.74 3.49 -7.53
C ILE A 88 -9.02 3.97 -6.85
N THR A 89 -9.16 5.27 -6.57
CA THR A 89 -10.36 5.86 -5.94
C THR A 89 -11.43 6.27 -6.94
N LYS A 90 -11.20 6.10 -8.26
CA LYS A 90 -12.20 6.37 -9.31
C LYS A 90 -13.07 5.14 -9.57
N ASN A 91 -14.23 5.36 -10.21
CA ASN A 91 -15.08 4.25 -10.63
C ASN A 91 -14.43 3.51 -11.81
N PHE A 92 -14.51 2.19 -11.80
CA PHE A 92 -14.05 1.32 -12.87
C PHE A 92 -15.23 0.88 -13.73
N SER A 93 -15.04 0.83 -15.05
CA SER A 93 -16.01 0.24 -15.97
C SER A 93 -15.99 -1.29 -15.83
N TYR A 94 -17.03 -1.94 -16.34
CA TYR A 94 -17.09 -3.40 -16.36
C TYR A 94 -15.87 -4.02 -17.05
N ASP A 95 -15.50 -3.50 -18.23
CA ASP A 95 -14.36 -4.00 -19.00
C ASP A 95 -13.02 -3.80 -18.29
N GLU A 96 -12.82 -2.66 -17.63
CA GLU A 96 -11.65 -2.41 -16.80
C GLU A 96 -11.56 -3.43 -15.65
N ILE A 97 -12.68 -3.70 -14.96
CA ILE A 97 -12.72 -4.69 -13.87
C ILE A 97 -12.38 -6.07 -14.44
N GLN A 98 -13.06 -6.54 -15.47
CA GLN A 98 -12.81 -7.87 -16.04
C GLN A 98 -11.36 -8.03 -16.50
N SER A 99 -10.78 -6.99 -17.11
CA SER A 99 -9.43 -7.02 -17.63
C SER A 99 -8.35 -7.02 -16.55
N MET A 100 -8.61 -6.36 -15.42
CA MET A 100 -7.63 -6.19 -14.33
C MET A 100 -7.84 -7.15 -13.16
N LYS A 101 -9.03 -7.80 -13.07
CA LYS A 101 -9.36 -8.76 -12.00
C LYS A 101 -8.29 -9.84 -11.88
N SER A 102 -7.82 -10.09 -10.65
CA SER A 102 -6.65 -10.95 -10.39
C SER A 102 -6.85 -11.81 -9.15
N ASP A 103 -6.15 -12.93 -9.09
CA ASP A 103 -6.18 -13.86 -7.94
C ASP A 103 -5.74 -13.15 -6.67
N VAL A 104 -4.69 -12.35 -6.75
CA VAL A 104 -4.20 -11.51 -5.64
C VAL A 104 -4.18 -10.05 -6.08
N VAL A 105 -4.76 -9.17 -5.27
CA VAL A 105 -4.65 -7.71 -5.41
C VAL A 105 -3.87 -7.16 -4.23
N ILE A 106 -2.72 -6.55 -4.48
CA ILE A 106 -1.83 -6.02 -3.45
C ILE A 106 -1.70 -4.51 -3.57
N SER A 107 -1.66 -3.83 -2.43
CA SER A 107 -1.33 -2.41 -2.33
C SER A 107 -0.31 -2.20 -1.23
N ASN A 108 0.86 -1.67 -1.60
CA ASN A 108 1.97 -1.45 -0.69
C ASN A 108 2.18 0.05 -0.44
N ALA A 109 1.92 0.49 0.79
CA ALA A 109 2.13 1.87 1.22
C ALA A 109 1.47 2.91 0.27
N THR A 110 0.22 2.65 -0.12
CA THR A 110 -0.56 3.52 -1.02
C THR A 110 -1.78 4.09 -0.32
N ILE A 111 -2.45 3.33 0.56
CA ILE A 111 -3.71 3.71 1.19
C ILE A 111 -3.61 4.99 2.01
N GLU A 112 -2.46 5.29 2.60
CA GLU A 112 -2.20 6.53 3.33
C GLU A 112 -2.09 7.76 2.42
N HIS A 113 -1.98 7.57 1.09
CA HIS A 113 -1.80 8.63 0.08
C HIS A 113 -3.04 8.90 -0.78
N VAL A 114 -4.14 8.20 -0.54
CA VAL A 114 -5.37 8.38 -1.33
C VAL A 114 -6.33 9.40 -0.76
N GLY A 115 -6.03 10.00 0.41
CA GLY A 115 -6.81 11.10 0.96
C GLY A 115 -7.67 10.74 2.17
N SER A 116 -8.93 11.20 2.17
CA SER A 116 -9.86 11.09 3.29
C SER A 116 -10.24 9.63 3.60
N PHE A 117 -10.94 9.43 4.74
CA PHE A 117 -11.51 8.13 5.08
C PHE A 117 -12.39 7.57 3.96
N GLU A 118 -13.20 8.41 3.31
CA GLU A 118 -14.07 7.98 2.22
C GLU A 118 -13.27 7.55 0.97
N GLN A 119 -12.16 8.24 0.68
CA GLN A 119 -11.26 7.84 -0.40
C GLN A 119 -10.53 6.52 -0.09
N GLN A 120 -10.09 6.35 1.15
CA GLN A 120 -9.50 5.09 1.62
C GLN A 120 -10.50 3.94 1.56
N LYS A 121 -11.76 4.17 1.96
CA LYS A 121 -12.87 3.23 1.82
C LYS A 121 -13.11 2.88 0.35
N LYS A 122 -13.20 3.88 -0.53
CA LYS A 122 -13.41 3.68 -1.98
C LYS A 122 -12.27 2.87 -2.60
N MET A 123 -11.03 3.10 -2.19
CA MET A 123 -9.90 2.27 -2.60
C MET A 123 -10.12 0.80 -2.23
N ILE A 124 -10.51 0.49 -0.99
CA ILE A 124 -10.74 -0.90 -0.56
C ILE A 124 -11.91 -1.51 -1.35
N GLU A 125 -13.03 -0.79 -1.54
CA GLU A 125 -14.15 -1.24 -2.36
C GLU A 125 -13.69 -1.64 -3.77
N ASN A 126 -12.90 -0.79 -4.42
CA ASN A 126 -12.37 -1.07 -5.75
C ASN A 126 -11.37 -2.24 -5.75
N MET A 127 -10.52 -2.35 -4.71
CA MET A 127 -9.64 -3.52 -4.56
C MET A 127 -10.46 -4.82 -4.47
N LEU A 128 -11.55 -4.83 -3.70
CA LEU A 128 -12.43 -6.01 -3.58
C LEU A 128 -13.07 -6.38 -4.92
N LEU A 129 -13.53 -5.41 -5.73
CA LEU A 129 -14.07 -5.65 -7.07
C LEU A 129 -13.04 -6.31 -8.02
N LEU A 130 -11.77 -5.96 -7.85
CA LEU A 130 -10.66 -6.45 -8.67
C LEU A 130 -10.08 -7.78 -8.15
N THR A 131 -10.47 -8.21 -6.96
CA THR A 131 -9.93 -9.42 -6.30
C THR A 131 -10.76 -10.65 -6.62
N LYS A 132 -10.08 -11.75 -7.01
CA LYS A 132 -10.71 -13.08 -7.14
C LYS A 132 -10.59 -13.90 -5.85
N LYS A 133 -9.44 -13.87 -5.18
CA LYS A 133 -9.12 -14.73 -4.02
C LYS A 133 -8.66 -13.93 -2.81
N TYR A 134 -7.55 -13.18 -2.93
CA TYR A 134 -6.92 -12.48 -1.81
C TYR A 134 -6.65 -11.01 -2.13
N PHE A 135 -6.92 -10.15 -1.16
CA PHE A 135 -6.42 -8.79 -1.19
C PHE A 135 -5.42 -8.56 -0.06
N ILE A 136 -4.42 -7.72 -0.33
CA ILE A 136 -3.33 -7.44 0.60
C ILE A 136 -3.12 -5.93 0.66
N ILE A 137 -3.15 -5.38 1.87
CA ILE A 137 -2.89 -3.95 2.10
C ILE A 137 -1.74 -3.85 3.09
N THR A 138 -0.69 -3.13 2.74
CA THR A 138 0.34 -2.75 3.70
C THR A 138 0.39 -1.24 3.87
N THR A 139 0.64 -0.77 5.08
CA THR A 139 0.75 0.66 5.39
C THR A 139 1.65 0.88 6.61
N PRO A 140 2.41 1.98 6.68
CA PRO A 140 3.09 2.36 7.90
C PRO A 140 2.11 2.53 9.06
N ASN A 141 2.50 2.04 10.23
CA ASN A 141 1.68 2.22 11.43
C ASN A 141 1.82 3.63 11.96
N ARG A 142 0.71 4.35 12.05
CA ARG A 142 0.65 5.71 12.60
C ARG A 142 1.29 5.85 13.98
N TYR A 143 1.31 4.80 14.80
CA TYR A 143 1.86 4.86 16.16
C TYR A 143 3.31 4.37 16.28
N HIS A 144 4.03 4.20 15.16
CA HIS A 144 5.49 4.05 15.22
C HIS A 144 6.12 5.39 15.66
N PRO A 145 7.14 5.40 16.55
CA PRO A 145 7.70 6.66 17.03
C PRO A 145 8.23 7.60 15.96
N LEU A 146 8.74 7.06 14.85
CA LEU A 146 9.21 7.83 13.69
C LEU A 146 8.18 7.76 12.56
N ASP A 147 7.75 8.90 12.04
CA ASP A 147 7.00 8.95 10.78
C ASP A 147 7.96 8.76 9.59
N PHE A 148 7.72 7.70 8.81
CA PHE A 148 8.60 7.36 7.68
C PHE A 148 8.49 8.33 6.50
N HIS A 149 7.46 9.17 6.42
CA HIS A 149 7.25 10.16 5.38
C HIS A 149 7.94 11.48 5.69
N THR A 150 7.69 12.02 6.88
CA THR A 150 8.21 13.33 7.29
C THR A 150 9.56 13.24 7.99
N LYS A 151 9.97 12.04 8.43
CA LYS A 151 11.16 11.78 9.27
C LYS A 151 11.11 12.44 10.64
N LEU A 152 9.92 12.91 11.06
CA LEU A 152 9.74 13.55 12.35
C LEU A 152 9.31 12.53 13.41
N PRO A 153 9.87 12.61 14.63
CA PRO A 153 9.46 11.74 15.73
C PRO A 153 8.14 12.20 16.33
N ILE A 154 7.27 11.25 16.73
CA ILE A 154 6.06 11.37 17.53
C ILE A 154 5.01 12.44 17.11
N LEU A 155 5.33 13.35 16.20
CA LEU A 155 4.48 14.48 15.82
C LEU A 155 3.12 14.01 15.24
N HIS A 156 3.11 12.91 14.53
CA HIS A 156 1.93 12.28 13.92
C HIS A 156 1.01 11.56 14.94
N TRP A 157 1.42 11.47 16.23
CA TRP A 157 0.56 10.96 17.30
C TRP A 157 -0.51 11.96 17.74
N PHE A 158 -0.26 13.27 17.53
CA PHE A 158 -1.28 14.29 17.79
C PHE A 158 -2.53 14.06 16.94
N PRO A 159 -3.70 14.56 17.36
CA PRO A 159 -4.90 14.54 16.52
C PRO A 159 -4.61 15.05 15.11
N LYS A 160 -5.16 14.39 14.08
CA LYS A 160 -4.82 14.65 12.66
C LYS A 160 -4.87 16.16 12.30
N LYS A 161 -5.85 16.91 12.84
CA LYS A 161 -5.94 18.35 12.60
C LYS A 161 -4.76 19.14 13.17
N ILE A 162 -4.29 18.78 14.37
CA ILE A 162 -3.13 19.42 15.02
C ILE A 162 -1.85 19.03 14.27
N HIS A 163 -1.65 17.75 13.98
CA HIS A 163 -0.53 17.25 13.18
C HIS A 163 -0.38 18.03 11.87
N ARG A 164 -1.47 18.20 11.10
CA ARG A 164 -1.44 18.96 9.84
C ARG A 164 -1.07 20.43 10.03
N LYS A 165 -1.52 21.08 11.11
CA LYS A 165 -1.13 22.45 11.44
C LYS A 165 0.36 22.56 11.76
N LEU A 166 0.90 21.62 12.53
CA LEU A 166 2.32 21.55 12.85
C LEU A 166 3.18 21.33 11.61
N LEU A 167 2.76 20.43 10.70
CA LEU A 167 3.46 20.21 9.43
C LEU A 167 3.51 21.48 8.57
N LYS A 168 2.41 22.27 8.52
CA LYS A 168 2.41 23.58 7.84
C LYS A 168 3.41 24.54 8.48
N LEU A 169 3.44 24.64 9.80
CA LEU A 169 4.38 25.50 10.52
C LEU A 169 5.84 25.11 10.23
N LEU A 170 6.11 23.82 10.09
CA LEU A 170 7.43 23.28 9.73
C LEU A 170 7.73 23.36 8.22
N ARG A 171 6.92 24.07 7.42
CA ARG A 171 7.04 24.19 5.96
C ARG A 171 6.98 22.85 5.20
N LEU A 172 6.37 21.82 5.79
CA LEU A 172 6.10 20.52 5.18
C LEU A 172 4.69 20.50 4.55
N GLU A 173 4.40 21.49 3.72
CA GLU A 173 3.05 21.75 3.17
C GLU A 173 2.48 20.55 2.41
N PHE A 174 3.32 19.82 1.68
CA PHE A 174 2.91 18.62 0.95
C PHE A 174 2.25 17.60 1.88
N PHE A 175 2.93 17.21 2.96
CA PHE A 175 2.44 16.23 3.92
C PHE A 175 1.35 16.77 4.87
N SER A 176 1.14 18.08 4.92
CA SER A 176 0.06 18.69 5.70
C SER A 176 -1.33 18.52 5.07
N LYS A 177 -1.39 18.17 3.79
CA LYS A 177 -2.65 17.95 3.06
C LYS A 177 -3.12 16.49 3.26
N GLU A 178 -4.40 16.33 3.56
CA GLU A 178 -5.03 15.00 3.73
C GLU A 178 -4.89 14.13 2.49
N ASP A 179 -5.02 14.74 1.31
CA ASP A 179 -4.91 14.06 0.02
C ASP A 179 -3.51 13.52 -0.26
N ASN A 180 -2.50 13.98 0.49
CA ASN A 180 -1.12 13.54 0.29
C ASN A 180 -0.64 12.61 1.40
N LEU A 181 -1.17 12.76 2.64
CA LEU A 181 -0.81 11.90 3.77
C LEU A 181 -1.95 11.81 4.79
N ASN A 182 -2.49 10.63 4.96
CA ASN A 182 -3.50 10.31 5.95
C ASN A 182 -3.18 8.97 6.63
N LEU A 183 -2.20 8.98 7.54
CA LEU A 183 -1.69 7.81 8.24
C LEU A 183 -2.78 7.05 8.99
N LEU A 184 -2.65 5.73 9.01
CA LEU A 184 -3.58 4.79 9.60
C LEU A 184 -2.98 4.06 10.80
N SER A 185 -3.78 3.88 11.83
CA SER A 185 -3.52 2.93 12.90
C SER A 185 -4.21 1.59 12.60
N LYS A 186 -3.88 0.55 13.37
CA LYS A 186 -4.58 -0.74 13.31
C LYS A 186 -6.09 -0.60 13.51
N LYS A 187 -6.52 0.31 14.43
CA LYS A 187 -7.94 0.60 14.66
C LYS A 187 -8.60 1.26 13.44
N ASP A 188 -7.89 2.17 12.76
CA ASP A 188 -8.40 2.82 11.55
C ASP A 188 -8.59 1.80 10.43
N LEU A 189 -7.64 0.87 10.23
CA LEU A 189 -7.76 -0.22 9.25
C LEU A 189 -8.95 -1.12 9.55
N ILE A 190 -9.13 -1.57 10.80
CA ILE A 190 -10.27 -2.40 11.21
C ILE A 190 -11.59 -1.66 10.92
N LYS A 191 -11.66 -0.36 11.25
CA LYS A 191 -12.85 0.46 10.99
C LYS A 191 -13.14 0.57 9.48
N LEU A 192 -12.11 0.75 8.65
CA LEU A 192 -12.24 0.79 7.19
C LEU A 192 -12.77 -0.54 6.65
N LEU A 193 -12.16 -1.66 7.04
CA LEU A 193 -12.58 -3.01 6.60
C LEU A 193 -14.02 -3.30 7.02
N ALA A 194 -14.40 -2.96 8.25
CA ALA A 194 -15.78 -3.09 8.72
C ALA A 194 -16.76 -2.23 7.90
N SER A 195 -16.36 -1.02 7.49
CA SER A 195 -17.20 -0.12 6.69
C SER A 195 -17.53 -0.65 5.29
N VAL A 196 -16.70 -1.57 4.77
CA VAL A 196 -16.90 -2.28 3.50
C VAL A 196 -17.32 -3.75 3.70
N ARG A 197 -17.74 -4.11 4.92
CA ARG A 197 -18.25 -5.43 5.30
C ARG A 197 -17.27 -6.60 5.08
N VAL A 198 -15.98 -6.33 5.17
CA VAL A 198 -14.95 -7.37 5.14
C VAL A 198 -14.77 -7.94 6.55
N ASN A 199 -15.01 -9.24 6.72
CA ASN A 199 -14.90 -9.94 8.00
C ASN A 199 -13.82 -11.04 8.00
N ASN A 200 -13.43 -11.54 6.82
CA ASN A 200 -12.44 -12.61 6.68
C ASN A 200 -11.06 -12.02 6.35
N PHE A 201 -10.30 -11.62 7.37
CA PHE A 201 -8.95 -11.07 7.22
C PHE A 201 -8.08 -11.34 8.46
N LYS A 202 -6.77 -11.33 8.24
CA LYS A 202 -5.74 -11.31 9.29
C LYS A 202 -4.98 -9.99 9.25
N ILE A 203 -4.48 -9.53 10.39
CA ILE A 203 -3.59 -8.34 10.46
C ILE A 203 -2.30 -8.76 11.16
N PHE A 204 -1.19 -8.60 10.44
CA PHE A 204 0.16 -8.83 10.94
C PHE A 204 0.84 -7.50 11.23
N ASP A 205 1.67 -7.49 12.27
CA ASP A 205 2.46 -6.33 12.68
C ASP A 205 3.94 -6.60 12.34
N ILE A 206 4.58 -5.70 11.59
CA ILE A 206 6.03 -5.70 11.41
C ILE A 206 6.66 -4.77 12.44
N SER A 207 7.70 -5.23 13.13
CA SER A 207 8.36 -4.45 14.17
C SER A 207 9.71 -3.89 13.68
N LEU A 208 10.01 -2.66 14.10
CA LEU A 208 11.30 -2.01 13.93
C LEU A 208 11.70 -1.37 15.26
N LEU A 209 12.89 -1.71 15.78
CA LEU A 209 13.40 -1.21 17.06
C LEU A 209 12.42 -1.40 18.24
N GLY A 210 11.73 -2.54 18.28
CA GLY A 210 10.76 -2.86 19.34
C GLY A 210 9.36 -2.24 19.16
N PHE A 211 9.15 -1.37 18.17
CA PHE A 211 7.87 -0.75 17.88
C PHE A 211 7.25 -1.31 16.61
N LYS A 212 5.92 -1.40 16.55
CA LYS A 212 5.18 -1.83 15.37
C LYS A 212 5.29 -0.76 14.26
N SER A 213 6.05 -1.05 13.21
CA SER A 213 6.39 -0.10 12.14
C SER A 213 5.42 -0.13 10.97
N ASN A 214 4.99 -1.32 10.59
CA ASN A 214 4.08 -1.52 9.47
C ASN A 214 2.98 -2.51 9.83
N LEU A 215 1.85 -2.36 9.17
CA LEU A 215 0.70 -3.24 9.26
C LEU A 215 0.50 -3.94 7.92
N ILE A 216 0.19 -5.24 7.96
CA ILE A 216 -0.17 -6.03 6.79
C ILE A 216 -1.58 -6.56 7.03
N VAL A 217 -2.51 -6.24 6.15
CA VAL A 217 -3.82 -6.88 6.09
C VAL A 217 -3.79 -7.90 4.96
N ILE A 218 -4.18 -9.13 5.25
CA ILE A 218 -4.42 -10.18 4.25
C ILE A 218 -5.85 -10.65 4.42
N GLY A 219 -6.68 -10.40 3.43
CA GLY A 219 -8.09 -10.81 3.45
C GLY A 219 -8.43 -11.72 2.28
N LYS A 220 -9.38 -12.63 2.53
CA LYS A 220 -9.93 -13.55 1.54
C LYS A 220 -11.30 -13.06 1.10
N VAL A 221 -11.53 -13.00 -0.22
CA VAL A 221 -12.84 -12.70 -0.78
C VAL A 221 -13.62 -14.01 -0.90
N GLU A 222 -14.80 -14.06 -0.31
CA GLU A 222 -15.74 -15.16 -0.49
C GLU A 222 -16.37 -15.04 -1.89
N GLN A 223 -16.32 -16.11 -2.66
CA GLN A 223 -16.95 -16.21 -3.99
C GLN A 223 -18.44 -16.50 -3.86
#